data_91d55d0bcd5c7b70ff3ffc714e7225af
#
_entry.id   91d55d0bcd5c7b70ff3ffc714e7225af
#
_cell.length_a   1.000
_cell.length_b   1.000
_cell.length_c   1.000
_cell.angle_alpha   90.00
_cell.angle_beta   90.00
_cell.angle_gamma   90.00
#
_symmetry.space_group_name_H-M   'P 1'
#
loop_
_entity.id
_entity.type
_entity.pdbx_description
1 polymer ?
#
loop_
_entity_poly.entity_id
_entity_poly.type
_entity_poly.pdbx_seq_one_letter_code
_entity_poly.pdbx_strand_id
1 'polypeptide(L)'
;MCGIAGLIHRGKSSNVGSELQLMLQALKHRGPDSTGYALYAENDGKNFIMRFKVGENVGEGSTSVNEDASVYDKRKKLVDNMLGELGAKVIKEDQLTPYSFRYEMEFNDDLMEFSKKIESIESVEILSIGKSLELIKDLGDAATVSERYGLGDVKGTHAIGHARMATESGVDIKSAHPFWGYPFSDVSVVHNGQFTNYWNNRRVPDNKGMRFMSECDSELIAVYLA
;
A
#
# COMPACT_ATOMS: atom_id res chain seq x y z
N MET A 1 -14.70 15.57 -1.11
CA MET A 1 -13.63 15.67 -2.14
C MET A 1 -12.31 15.31 -1.48
N CYS A 2 -11.59 14.37 -2.05
CA CYS A 2 -10.31 13.89 -1.53
C CYS A 2 -9.20 14.95 -1.56
N GLY A 3 -8.12 14.74 -0.81
CA GLY A 3 -6.94 15.59 -0.78
C GLY A 3 -5.69 14.84 -1.20
N ILE A 4 -4.82 15.45 -2.00
CA ILE A 4 -3.52 14.92 -2.41
C ILE A 4 -2.43 15.85 -1.89
N ALA A 5 -1.35 15.27 -1.38
CA ALA A 5 -0.13 15.97 -1.03
C ALA A 5 1.09 15.21 -1.55
N GLY A 6 2.16 15.94 -1.78
CA GLY A 6 3.43 15.36 -2.20
C GLY A 6 4.59 16.31 -1.93
N LEU A 7 5.75 15.74 -1.67
CA LEU A 7 6.98 16.49 -1.42
C LEU A 7 8.19 15.79 -2.03
N ILE A 8 9.21 16.53 -2.34
CA ILE A 8 10.49 16.03 -2.84
C ILE A 8 11.64 16.90 -2.31
N HIS A 9 12.65 16.23 -1.74
CA HIS A 9 13.90 16.83 -1.30
C HIS A 9 15.01 16.51 -2.30
N ARG A 10 15.48 17.54 -3.02
CA ARG A 10 16.54 17.36 -4.02
C ARG A 10 17.91 17.21 -3.35
N GLY A 11 18.58 16.09 -3.63
CA GLY A 11 19.96 15.86 -3.26
C GLY A 11 20.22 15.54 -1.78
N LYS A 12 19.17 15.33 -0.98
CA LYS A 12 19.30 14.92 0.43
C LYS A 12 18.06 14.20 0.91
N SER A 13 18.24 13.38 1.93
CA SER A 13 17.15 12.79 2.70
C SER A 13 16.64 13.74 3.77
N SER A 14 15.36 13.68 4.05
CA SER A 14 14.67 14.40 5.13
C SER A 14 13.63 13.49 5.77
N ASN A 15 12.96 13.96 6.82
CA ASN A 15 11.89 13.24 7.48
C ASN A 15 10.58 13.34 6.67
N VAL A 16 10.52 12.59 5.55
CA VAL A 16 9.38 12.63 4.62
C VAL A 16 8.09 12.11 5.25
N GLY A 17 8.19 11.22 6.25
CA GLY A 17 7.01 10.67 6.94
C GLY A 17 6.27 11.74 7.72
N SER A 18 6.94 12.47 8.62
CA SER A 18 6.32 13.54 9.40
C SER A 18 5.90 14.73 8.54
N GLU A 19 6.70 15.09 7.53
CA GLU A 19 6.37 16.21 6.65
C GLU A 19 5.09 15.92 5.84
N LEU A 20 4.98 14.73 5.23
CA LEU A 20 3.79 14.31 4.50
C LEU A 20 2.57 14.19 5.43
N GLN A 21 2.76 13.66 6.66
CA GLN A 21 1.69 13.62 7.66
C GLN A 21 1.10 15.00 7.92
N LEU A 22 1.93 16.01 8.16
CA LEU A 22 1.47 17.38 8.42
C LEU A 22 0.71 17.96 7.23
N MET A 23 1.19 17.70 5.99
CA MET A 23 0.51 18.15 4.78
C MET A 23 -0.87 17.49 4.61
N LEU A 24 -0.95 16.17 4.81
CA LEU A 24 -2.22 15.44 4.72
C LEU A 24 -3.18 15.80 5.86
N GLN A 25 -2.66 16.04 7.06
CA GLN A 25 -3.47 16.47 8.21
C GLN A 25 -4.11 17.85 7.96
N ALA A 26 -3.41 18.75 7.30
CA ALA A 26 -3.99 20.02 6.85
C ALA A 26 -5.16 19.83 5.86
N LEU A 27 -5.19 18.68 5.15
CA LEU A 27 -6.25 18.30 4.22
C LEU A 27 -7.35 17.41 4.86
N LYS A 28 -7.31 17.16 6.17
CA LYS A 28 -8.26 16.29 6.88
C LYS A 28 -9.72 16.63 6.60
N HIS A 29 -10.05 17.93 6.50
CA HIS A 29 -11.41 18.38 6.19
C HIS A 29 -11.92 17.91 4.81
N ARG A 30 -11.04 17.44 3.92
CA ARG A 30 -11.36 16.92 2.60
C ARG A 30 -11.50 15.41 2.55
N GLY A 31 -10.98 14.68 3.55
CA GLY A 31 -10.99 13.22 3.55
C GLY A 31 -10.56 12.63 4.89
N PRO A 32 -11.48 12.53 5.86
CA PRO A 32 -11.14 12.00 7.19
C PRO A 32 -11.21 10.47 7.29
N ASP A 33 -11.71 9.78 6.26
CA ASP A 33 -12.17 8.39 6.40
C ASP A 33 -11.05 7.36 6.24
N SER A 34 -10.14 7.62 5.29
CA SER A 34 -8.93 6.81 5.11
C SER A 34 -7.77 7.65 4.58
N THR A 35 -6.57 7.25 4.95
CA THR A 35 -5.35 7.92 4.53
C THR A 35 -4.35 6.90 3.99
N GLY A 36 -3.66 7.28 2.91
CA GLY A 36 -2.57 6.48 2.39
C GLY A 36 -1.32 7.29 2.12
N TYR A 37 -0.20 6.62 2.31
CA TYR A 37 1.16 7.12 2.16
C TYR A 37 1.93 6.24 1.19
N ALA A 38 2.68 6.84 0.29
CA ALA A 38 3.75 6.20 -0.45
C ALA A 38 5.04 6.97 -0.13
N LEU A 39 5.91 6.32 0.64
CA LEU A 39 7.16 6.89 1.13
C LEU A 39 8.31 6.25 0.36
N TYR A 40 9.21 7.06 -0.16
CA TYR A 40 10.43 6.61 -0.81
C TYR A 40 11.57 6.77 0.18
N ALA A 41 11.65 5.74 1.04
CA ALA A 41 12.53 5.70 2.20
C ALA A 41 14.00 5.49 1.80
N GLU A 42 14.90 5.94 2.68
CA GLU A 42 16.31 5.57 2.57
C GLU A 42 16.47 4.07 2.75
N ASN A 43 17.08 3.45 1.73
CA ASN A 43 17.45 2.04 1.75
C ASN A 43 18.78 1.88 1.00
N ASP A 44 19.52 0.83 1.28
CA ASP A 44 20.78 0.51 0.57
C ASP A 44 20.57 0.05 -0.88
N GLY A 45 19.30 -0.12 -1.30
CA GLY A 45 18.90 -0.51 -2.65
C GLY A 45 19.19 -1.98 -3.00
N LYS A 46 19.68 -2.78 -2.05
CA LYS A 46 20.02 -4.19 -2.27
C LYS A 46 18.81 -5.09 -2.11
N ASN A 47 18.10 -4.92 -0.99
CA ASN A 47 16.98 -5.74 -0.59
C ASN A 47 15.66 -5.15 -1.04
N PHE A 48 14.65 -6.00 -1.21
CA PHE A 48 13.28 -5.56 -1.37
C PHE A 48 12.61 -5.36 -0.02
N ILE A 49 11.75 -4.35 0.06
CA ILE A 49 10.83 -4.13 1.17
C ILE A 49 9.44 -4.51 0.68
N MET A 50 8.85 -5.52 1.29
CA MET A 50 7.47 -5.92 1.04
C MET A 50 6.58 -5.43 2.18
N ARG A 51 5.56 -4.65 1.85
CA ARG A 51 4.46 -4.29 2.74
C ARG A 51 3.23 -5.09 2.35
N PHE A 52 2.65 -5.81 3.30
CA PHE A 52 1.47 -6.63 3.04
C PHE A 52 0.54 -6.68 4.24
N LYS A 53 -0.70 -7.07 3.98
CA LYS A 53 -1.75 -7.30 4.98
C LYS A 53 -2.25 -8.73 4.87
N VAL A 54 -2.68 -9.29 6.00
CA VAL A 54 -3.35 -10.59 6.11
C VAL A 54 -4.79 -10.47 6.56
N GLY A 55 -5.31 -9.26 6.60
CA GLY A 55 -6.66 -8.88 6.97
C GLY A 55 -6.82 -7.37 6.95
N GLU A 56 -7.96 -6.87 7.37
CA GLU A 56 -8.26 -5.44 7.37
C GLU A 56 -8.79 -4.99 8.73
N ASN A 57 -8.53 -3.72 9.06
CA ASN A 57 -9.23 -3.05 10.15
C ASN A 57 -10.67 -2.76 9.71
N VAL A 58 -11.61 -3.23 10.48
CA VAL A 58 -13.03 -2.97 10.26
C VAL A 58 -13.40 -1.72 11.05
N GLY A 59 -13.70 -0.64 10.33
CA GLY A 59 -14.06 0.64 10.95
C GLY A 59 -15.34 0.56 11.79
N GLU A 60 -15.48 1.49 12.73
CA GLU A 60 -16.71 1.66 13.51
C GLU A 60 -17.90 1.84 12.57
N GLY A 61 -18.97 1.10 12.81
CA GLY A 61 -20.20 1.13 11.99
C GLY A 61 -20.22 0.14 10.81
N SER A 62 -19.15 -0.63 10.58
CA SER A 62 -19.19 -1.75 9.63
C SER A 62 -19.99 -2.92 10.19
N THR A 63 -20.71 -3.61 9.31
CA THR A 63 -21.39 -4.88 9.65
C THR A 63 -20.44 -6.07 9.73
N SER A 64 -19.20 -5.90 9.26
CA SER A 64 -18.15 -6.91 9.35
C SER A 64 -17.53 -6.89 10.76
N VAL A 65 -17.16 -8.04 11.27
CA VAL A 65 -16.51 -8.21 12.56
C VAL A 65 -15.01 -8.30 12.34
N ASN A 66 -14.20 -7.65 13.19
CA ASN A 66 -12.76 -7.88 13.18
C ASN A 66 -12.47 -9.36 13.38
N GLU A 67 -11.64 -9.91 12.52
CA GLU A 67 -11.22 -11.30 12.62
C GLU A 67 -10.36 -11.52 13.88
N ASP A 68 -10.36 -12.74 14.40
CA ASP A 68 -9.54 -13.12 15.55
C ASP A 68 -8.05 -13.06 15.16
N ALA A 69 -7.20 -12.62 16.08
CA ALA A 69 -5.75 -12.58 15.90
C ALA A 69 -5.17 -13.95 15.47
N SER A 70 -5.77 -15.06 15.90
CA SER A 70 -5.38 -16.42 15.49
C SER A 70 -5.53 -16.66 13.97
N VAL A 71 -6.45 -15.94 13.31
CA VAL A 71 -6.65 -16.02 11.84
C VAL A 71 -5.51 -15.30 11.14
N TYR A 72 -5.14 -14.11 11.64
CA TYR A 72 -4.00 -13.35 11.11
C TYR A 72 -2.69 -14.12 11.24
N ASP A 73 -2.45 -14.76 12.40
CA ASP A 73 -1.27 -15.60 12.63
C ASP A 73 -1.20 -16.80 11.68
N LYS A 74 -2.34 -17.43 11.39
CA LYS A 74 -2.40 -18.53 10.41
C LYS A 74 -2.06 -18.05 9.01
N ARG A 75 -2.64 -16.94 8.56
CA ARG A 75 -2.37 -16.37 7.24
C ARG A 75 -0.92 -15.93 7.12
N LYS A 76 -0.37 -15.28 8.16
CA LYS A 76 1.05 -14.91 8.20
C LYS A 76 1.94 -16.13 8.02
N LYS A 77 1.69 -17.23 8.74
CA LYS A 77 2.45 -18.48 8.58
C LYS A 77 2.37 -19.05 7.16
N LEU A 78 1.22 -18.92 6.49
CA LEU A 78 1.10 -19.33 5.10
C LEU A 78 1.96 -18.46 4.18
N VAL A 79 2.01 -17.13 4.43
CA VAL A 79 2.90 -16.22 3.71
C VAL A 79 4.36 -16.61 3.95
N ASP A 80 4.78 -16.83 5.20
CA ASP A 80 6.16 -17.21 5.55
C ASP A 80 6.60 -18.51 4.84
N ASN A 81 5.71 -19.51 4.82
CA ASN A 81 5.97 -20.78 4.12
C ASN A 81 6.12 -20.55 2.61
N MET A 82 5.20 -19.78 2.01
CA MET A 82 5.24 -19.46 0.58
C MET A 82 6.50 -18.68 0.21
N LEU A 83 6.95 -17.74 1.04
CA LEU A 83 8.20 -17.02 0.83
C LEU A 83 9.40 -17.99 0.78
N GLY A 84 9.45 -18.97 1.69
CA GLY A 84 10.48 -19.99 1.68
C GLY A 84 10.44 -20.87 0.42
N GLU A 85 9.25 -21.28 -0.03
CA GLU A 85 9.05 -22.06 -1.27
C GLU A 85 9.47 -21.28 -2.52
N LEU A 86 9.28 -19.96 -2.52
CA LEU A 86 9.67 -19.07 -3.62
C LEU A 86 11.15 -18.65 -3.58
N GLY A 87 11.91 -19.11 -2.58
CA GLY A 87 13.32 -18.78 -2.45
C GLY A 87 13.60 -17.35 -1.97
N ALA A 88 12.61 -16.68 -1.42
CA ALA A 88 12.79 -15.39 -0.77
C ALA A 88 13.41 -15.60 0.63
N LYS A 89 14.43 -14.81 0.96
CA LYS A 89 15.07 -14.83 2.26
C LYS A 89 14.70 -13.58 3.04
N VAL A 90 13.86 -13.72 4.05
CA VAL A 90 13.51 -12.63 4.96
C VAL A 90 14.72 -12.31 5.85
N ILE A 91 15.14 -11.04 5.84
CA ILE A 91 16.28 -10.51 6.63
C ILE A 91 15.75 -9.84 7.89
N LYS A 92 14.67 -9.07 7.74
CA LYS A 92 14.04 -8.35 8.84
C LYS A 92 12.53 -8.41 8.71
N GLU A 93 11.87 -8.61 9.83
CA GLU A 93 10.43 -8.60 9.97
C GLU A 93 10.01 -7.55 10.99
N ASP A 94 9.08 -6.68 10.61
CA ASP A 94 8.44 -5.72 11.49
C ASP A 94 6.91 -5.96 11.43
N GLN A 95 6.29 -6.22 12.55
CA GLN A 95 4.83 -6.27 12.71
C GLN A 95 4.34 -4.91 13.19
N LEU A 96 3.54 -4.23 12.39
CA LEU A 96 3.10 -2.86 12.65
C LEU A 96 1.70 -2.80 13.26
N THR A 97 0.85 -3.73 12.86
CA THR A 97 -0.49 -3.96 13.41
C THR A 97 -0.73 -5.47 13.50
N PRO A 98 -1.79 -5.95 14.15
CA PRO A 98 -2.08 -7.39 14.16
C PRO A 98 -2.22 -8.02 12.78
N TYR A 99 -2.56 -7.23 11.74
CA TYR A 99 -2.84 -7.69 10.38
C TYR A 99 -1.89 -7.14 9.31
N SER A 100 -0.90 -6.30 9.65
CA SER A 100 -0.01 -5.66 8.68
C SER A 100 1.45 -5.84 9.04
N PHE A 101 2.25 -6.17 8.03
CA PHE A 101 3.65 -6.54 8.17
C PHE A 101 4.52 -5.78 7.17
N ARG A 102 5.79 -5.62 7.56
CA ARG A 102 6.87 -5.09 6.75
C ARG A 102 8.03 -6.09 6.77
N TYR A 103 8.36 -6.64 5.61
CA TYR A 103 9.48 -7.54 5.45
C TYR A 103 10.57 -6.93 4.58
N GLU A 104 11.80 -6.97 5.07
CA GLU A 104 12.97 -6.75 4.24
C GLU A 104 13.49 -8.11 3.79
N MET A 105 13.67 -8.30 2.48
CA MET A 105 13.98 -9.61 1.92
C MET A 105 14.93 -9.55 0.74
N GLU A 106 15.77 -10.57 0.61
CA GLU A 106 16.51 -10.89 -0.61
C GLU A 106 15.61 -11.72 -1.54
N PHE A 107 15.47 -11.28 -2.78
CA PHE A 107 14.74 -11.99 -3.83
C PHE A 107 15.29 -11.61 -5.20
N ASN A 108 15.46 -12.59 -6.11
CA ASN A 108 16.14 -12.39 -7.39
C ASN A 108 15.38 -13.01 -8.59
N ASP A 109 14.10 -13.34 -8.41
CA ASP A 109 13.28 -13.96 -9.45
C ASP A 109 12.11 -13.04 -9.87
N ASP A 110 11.16 -13.54 -10.64
CA ASP A 110 10.04 -12.79 -11.19
C ASP A 110 9.07 -12.29 -10.08
N LEU A 111 9.03 -10.97 -9.88
CA LEU A 111 8.14 -10.33 -8.90
C LEU A 111 6.66 -10.50 -9.24
N MET A 112 6.29 -10.69 -10.52
CA MET A 112 4.89 -10.88 -10.90
C MET A 112 4.39 -12.24 -10.45
N GLU A 113 5.13 -13.30 -10.73
CA GLU A 113 4.81 -14.65 -10.29
C GLU A 113 4.87 -14.78 -8.77
N PHE A 114 5.86 -14.14 -8.15
CA PHE A 114 5.97 -14.05 -6.70
C PHE A 114 4.72 -13.44 -6.07
N SER A 115 4.32 -12.25 -6.53
CA SER A 115 3.16 -11.55 -5.99
C SER A 115 1.87 -12.33 -6.18
N LYS A 116 1.65 -12.92 -7.37
CA LYS A 116 0.47 -13.76 -7.65
C LYS A 116 0.36 -14.93 -6.68
N LYS A 117 1.47 -15.60 -6.38
CA LYS A 117 1.48 -16.74 -5.44
C LYS A 117 1.18 -16.32 -4.01
N ILE A 118 1.81 -15.25 -3.52
CA ILE A 118 1.51 -14.71 -2.18
C ILE A 118 0.04 -14.32 -2.06
N GLU A 119 -0.51 -13.65 -3.05
CA GLU A 119 -1.90 -13.18 -3.04
C GLU A 119 -2.93 -14.24 -3.43
N SER A 120 -2.50 -15.46 -3.78
CA SER A 120 -3.39 -16.62 -3.85
C SER A 120 -3.85 -17.08 -2.45
N ILE A 121 -3.18 -16.63 -1.38
CA ILE A 121 -3.61 -16.85 -0.01
C ILE A 121 -4.78 -15.92 0.28
N GLU A 122 -5.88 -16.49 0.73
CA GLU A 122 -7.11 -15.75 1.01
C GLU A 122 -6.89 -14.59 1.99
N SER A 123 -7.42 -13.42 1.66
CA SER A 123 -7.31 -12.17 2.43
C SER A 123 -5.88 -11.64 2.63
N VAL A 124 -4.92 -12.12 1.86
CA VAL A 124 -3.58 -11.53 1.78
C VAL A 124 -3.54 -10.51 0.65
N GLU A 125 -3.05 -9.33 0.95
CA GLU A 125 -2.86 -8.22 0.00
C GLU A 125 -1.44 -7.67 0.10
N ILE A 126 -0.71 -7.64 -1.00
CA ILE A 126 0.57 -6.93 -1.10
C ILE A 126 0.28 -5.46 -1.42
N LEU A 127 0.69 -4.57 -0.54
CA LEU A 127 0.56 -3.12 -0.73
C LEU A 127 1.65 -2.57 -1.63
N SER A 128 2.90 -3.03 -1.44
CA SER A 128 4.04 -2.70 -2.28
C SER A 128 5.19 -3.71 -2.11
N ILE A 129 5.96 -3.89 -3.18
CA ILE A 129 7.30 -4.46 -3.14
C ILE A 129 8.22 -3.48 -3.84
N GLY A 130 9.15 -2.89 -3.11
CA GLY A 130 10.05 -1.88 -3.65
C GLY A 130 11.42 -1.94 -3.03
N LYS A 131 12.37 -1.23 -3.61
CA LYS A 131 13.70 -1.04 -3.03
C LYS A 131 13.77 0.23 -2.17
N SER A 132 12.88 1.17 -2.41
CA SER A 132 12.71 2.39 -1.61
C SER A 132 11.25 2.69 -1.29
N LEU A 133 10.33 2.26 -2.15
CA LEU A 133 8.89 2.49 -1.96
C LEU A 133 8.33 1.65 -0.81
N GLU A 134 7.69 2.33 0.11
CA GLU A 134 6.87 1.74 1.15
C GLU A 134 5.47 2.36 1.09
N LEU A 135 4.47 1.55 0.74
CA LEU A 135 3.08 1.98 0.62
C LEU A 135 2.28 1.52 1.82
N ILE A 136 1.62 2.47 2.47
CA ILE A 136 0.76 2.24 3.63
C ILE A 136 -0.59 2.90 3.35
N LYS A 137 -1.67 2.18 3.60
CA LYS A 137 -3.03 2.72 3.55
C LYS A 137 -3.90 2.06 4.61
N ASP A 138 -4.66 2.88 5.33
CA ASP A 138 -5.55 2.39 6.37
C ASP A 138 -6.68 3.39 6.67
N LEU A 139 -7.65 2.95 7.48
CA LEU A 139 -8.73 3.78 7.99
C LEU A 139 -8.20 4.80 9.00
N GLY A 140 -8.74 5.99 8.92
CA GLY A 140 -8.46 7.11 9.80
C GLY A 140 -7.75 8.27 9.10
N ASP A 141 -7.61 9.37 9.83
CA ASP A 141 -6.91 10.56 9.36
C ASP A 141 -5.38 10.34 9.33
N ALA A 142 -4.68 11.31 8.74
CA ALA A 142 -3.24 11.20 8.54
C ALA A 142 -2.45 10.99 9.84
N ALA A 143 -2.82 11.67 10.92
CA ALA A 143 -2.14 11.52 12.20
C ALA A 143 -2.34 10.11 12.78
N THR A 144 -3.58 9.61 12.77
CA THR A 144 -3.94 8.27 13.26
C THR A 144 -3.19 7.17 12.50
N VAL A 145 -3.16 7.25 11.17
CA VAL A 145 -2.46 6.25 10.35
C VAL A 145 -0.95 6.37 10.54
N SER A 146 -0.39 7.59 10.57
CA SER A 146 1.04 7.80 10.81
C SER A 146 1.51 7.25 12.15
N GLU A 147 0.74 7.46 13.23
CA GLU A 147 1.05 6.94 14.56
C GLU A 147 1.00 5.41 14.58
N ARG A 148 -0.08 4.82 14.04
CA ARG A 148 -0.29 3.37 13.98
C ARG A 148 0.84 2.63 13.27
N TYR A 149 1.40 3.21 12.24
CA TYR A 149 2.45 2.61 11.42
C TYR A 149 3.86 3.15 11.68
N GLY A 150 4.03 4.02 12.68
CA GLY A 150 5.33 4.57 13.08
C GLY A 150 6.00 5.40 11.97
N LEU A 151 5.21 6.16 11.20
CA LEU A 151 5.74 6.85 10.02
C LEU A 151 6.49 8.14 10.37
N GLY A 152 6.38 8.65 11.59
CA GLY A 152 6.94 9.93 12.01
C GLY A 152 8.45 10.07 11.80
N ASP A 153 9.20 8.98 11.88
CA ASP A 153 10.66 8.97 11.79
C ASP A 153 11.20 8.45 10.44
N VAL A 154 10.32 8.19 9.46
CA VAL A 154 10.74 7.67 8.15
C VAL A 154 11.46 8.75 7.36
N LYS A 155 12.74 8.50 7.10
CA LYS A 155 13.60 9.34 6.26
C LYS A 155 13.57 8.87 4.81
N GLY A 156 13.62 9.82 3.89
CA GLY A 156 13.60 9.53 2.47
C GLY A 156 13.79 10.79 1.63
N THR A 157 13.69 10.65 0.32
CA THR A 157 13.89 11.74 -0.63
C THR A 157 12.59 12.37 -1.11
N HIS A 158 11.53 11.62 -1.17
CA HIS A 158 10.21 12.11 -1.61
C HIS A 158 9.09 11.23 -1.06
N ALA A 159 7.88 11.76 -1.11
CA ALA A 159 6.68 11.06 -0.69
C ALA A 159 5.44 11.66 -1.35
N ILE A 160 4.42 10.82 -1.57
CA ILE A 160 3.09 11.24 -2.01
C ILE A 160 2.04 10.59 -1.11
N GLY A 161 0.90 11.25 -0.95
CA GLY A 161 -0.16 10.72 -0.11
C GLY A 161 -1.53 11.26 -0.46
N HIS A 162 -2.53 10.61 0.10
CA HIS A 162 -3.92 10.85 -0.21
C HIS A 162 -4.80 10.76 1.04
N ALA A 163 -5.65 11.75 1.25
CA ALA A 163 -6.72 11.76 2.24
C ALA A 163 -8.06 11.54 1.53
N ARG A 164 -8.74 10.44 1.82
CA ARG A 164 -9.98 10.01 1.13
C ARG A 164 -11.22 10.33 1.96
N MET A 165 -12.23 10.84 1.28
CA MET A 165 -13.61 10.89 1.75
C MET A 165 -14.40 9.79 1.05
N ALA A 166 -15.00 8.88 1.80
CA ALA A 166 -15.92 7.88 1.28
C ALA A 166 -17.25 8.56 0.94
N THR A 167 -17.74 8.43 -0.28
CA THR A 167 -18.92 9.18 -0.74
C THR A 167 -20.20 8.35 -0.79
N GLU A 168 -20.18 7.05 -1.06
CA GLU A 168 -21.41 6.27 -1.26
C GLU A 168 -21.31 4.77 -0.97
N SER A 169 -20.12 4.21 -0.86
CA SER A 169 -19.89 2.80 -0.50
C SER A 169 -19.12 2.71 0.81
N GLY A 170 -19.29 1.61 1.53
CA GLY A 170 -18.50 1.34 2.73
C GLY A 170 -17.02 1.67 2.52
N VAL A 171 -16.33 2.10 3.58
CA VAL A 171 -14.93 2.53 3.48
C VAL A 171 -14.07 1.32 3.16
N ASP A 172 -13.86 1.09 1.86
CA ASP A 172 -13.01 0.00 1.35
C ASP A 172 -11.57 0.50 1.25
N ILE A 173 -10.68 -0.12 2.00
CA ILE A 173 -9.24 0.21 1.99
C ILE A 173 -8.58 -0.16 0.66
N LYS A 174 -9.09 -1.20 -0.05
CA LYS A 174 -8.53 -1.62 -1.34
C LYS A 174 -8.61 -0.52 -2.39
N SER A 175 -9.69 0.24 -2.37
CA SER A 175 -9.88 1.40 -3.26
C SER A 175 -9.21 2.68 -2.75
N ALA A 176 -8.53 2.66 -1.59
CA ALA A 176 -7.80 3.81 -1.09
C ALA A 176 -6.46 3.98 -1.85
N HIS A 177 -6.11 5.25 -2.13
CA HIS A 177 -4.81 5.60 -2.69
C HIS A 177 -3.73 5.65 -1.60
N PRO A 178 -2.42 5.52 -1.97
CA PRO A 178 -1.87 5.33 -3.30
C PRO A 178 -2.08 3.92 -3.87
N PHE A 179 -1.96 3.78 -5.20
CA PHE A 179 -1.87 2.49 -5.87
C PHE A 179 -0.42 2.18 -6.24
N TRP A 180 0.01 0.95 -6.00
CA TRP A 180 1.29 0.45 -6.46
C TRP A 180 1.25 0.13 -7.95
N GLY A 181 2.29 0.55 -8.69
CA GLY A 181 2.48 0.21 -10.10
C GLY A 181 2.98 -1.22 -10.24
N TYR A 182 2.10 -2.17 -10.04
CA TYR A 182 2.36 -3.61 -10.09
C TYR A 182 2.75 -4.05 -11.51
N PRO A 183 3.83 -4.82 -11.75
CA PRO A 183 4.82 -5.34 -10.80
C PRO A 183 6.11 -4.50 -10.68
N PHE A 184 6.11 -3.22 -11.03
CA PHE A 184 7.29 -2.36 -10.98
C PHE A 184 7.56 -1.86 -9.56
N SER A 185 8.76 -2.14 -9.07
CA SER A 185 9.10 -2.05 -7.65
C SER A 185 8.90 -0.65 -7.03
N ASP A 186 9.30 0.42 -7.65
CA ASP A 186 9.29 1.74 -7.00
C ASP A 186 8.37 2.76 -7.69
N VAL A 187 7.22 2.29 -8.23
CA VAL A 187 6.22 3.14 -8.87
C VAL A 187 4.94 3.17 -8.05
N SER A 188 4.45 4.36 -7.73
CA SER A 188 3.15 4.54 -7.08
C SER A 188 2.41 5.76 -7.62
N VAL A 189 1.07 5.73 -7.55
CA VAL A 189 0.19 6.76 -8.11
C VAL A 189 -0.84 7.18 -7.09
N VAL A 190 -1.06 8.50 -7.00
CA VAL A 190 -2.24 9.11 -6.37
C VAL A 190 -3.01 9.90 -7.43
N HIS A 191 -4.33 9.82 -7.38
CA HIS A 191 -5.19 10.50 -8.34
C HIS A 191 -6.45 11.01 -7.64
N ASN A 192 -6.95 12.15 -8.07
CA ASN A 192 -8.22 12.72 -7.61
C ASN A 192 -9.00 13.18 -8.84
N GLY A 193 -9.73 12.25 -9.45
CA GLY A 193 -10.45 12.48 -10.69
C GLY A 193 -11.25 11.25 -11.09
N GLN A 194 -11.73 11.23 -12.34
CA GLN A 194 -12.42 10.10 -12.93
C GLN A 194 -11.86 9.80 -14.31
N PHE A 195 -11.69 8.52 -14.61
CA PHE A 195 -11.19 8.05 -15.89
C PHE A 195 -12.36 7.79 -16.84
N THR A 196 -12.42 8.51 -17.95
CA THR A 196 -13.39 8.21 -19.00
C THR A 196 -13.04 6.89 -19.68
N ASN A 197 -14.05 6.11 -20.07
CA ASN A 197 -13.86 4.80 -20.71
C ASN A 197 -13.06 3.77 -19.88
N TYR A 198 -13.16 3.83 -18.57
CA TYR A 198 -12.44 2.94 -17.66
C TYR A 198 -12.53 1.46 -18.05
N TRP A 199 -13.71 0.91 -18.24
CA TRP A 199 -13.90 -0.50 -18.57
C TRP A 199 -13.27 -0.93 -19.90
N ASN A 200 -13.27 -0.05 -20.90
CA ASN A 200 -12.61 -0.34 -22.17
C ASN A 200 -11.09 -0.35 -22.03
N ASN A 201 -10.54 0.58 -21.27
CA ASN A 201 -9.12 0.66 -21.04
C ASN A 201 -8.60 -0.46 -20.11
N ARG A 202 -9.40 -0.89 -19.12
CA ARG A 202 -9.07 -2.00 -18.23
C ARG A 202 -8.95 -3.35 -18.96
N ARG A 203 -9.76 -3.59 -19.98
CA ARG A 203 -9.73 -4.86 -20.75
C ARG A 203 -8.36 -5.19 -21.35
N VAL A 204 -7.58 -4.19 -21.73
CA VAL A 204 -6.28 -4.41 -22.36
C VAL A 204 -5.27 -5.00 -21.39
N PRO A 205 -5.00 -4.40 -20.22
CA PRO A 205 -4.12 -5.00 -19.21
C PRO A 205 -4.70 -6.29 -18.61
N ASP A 206 -6.02 -6.40 -18.38
CA ASP A 206 -6.65 -7.64 -17.92
C ASP A 206 -6.36 -8.81 -18.87
N ASN A 207 -6.48 -8.60 -20.17
CA ASN A 207 -6.18 -9.62 -21.19
C ASN A 207 -4.69 -9.99 -21.26
N LYS A 208 -3.80 -9.13 -20.75
CA LYS A 208 -2.37 -9.41 -20.60
C LYS A 208 -2.03 -10.08 -19.28
N GLY A 209 -3.03 -10.39 -18.43
CA GLY A 209 -2.84 -11.01 -17.13
C GLY A 209 -2.35 -10.06 -16.06
N MET A 210 -2.47 -8.74 -16.28
CA MET A 210 -2.18 -7.74 -15.25
C MET A 210 -3.22 -7.80 -14.14
N ARG A 211 -2.77 -7.60 -12.91
CA ARG A 211 -3.61 -7.68 -11.73
C ARG A 211 -4.24 -6.33 -11.39
N PHE A 212 -5.50 -6.37 -10.99
CA PHE A 212 -6.20 -5.26 -10.33
C PHE A 212 -6.74 -5.72 -8.98
N MET A 213 -6.51 -4.92 -7.94
CA MET A 213 -6.98 -5.19 -6.58
C MET A 213 -8.35 -4.58 -6.30
N SER A 214 -8.71 -3.54 -7.04
CA SER A 214 -9.93 -2.78 -6.84
C SER A 214 -10.67 -2.52 -8.17
N GLU A 215 -11.84 -1.94 -8.06
CA GLU A 215 -12.56 -1.37 -9.19
C GLU A 215 -12.33 0.14 -9.32
N CYS A 216 -11.36 0.69 -8.57
CA CYS A 216 -11.01 2.10 -8.67
C CYS A 216 -10.33 2.38 -10.02
N ASP A 217 -10.86 3.34 -10.74
CA ASP A 217 -10.33 3.75 -12.04
C ASP A 217 -8.88 4.24 -11.98
N SER A 218 -8.49 4.79 -10.85
CA SER A 218 -7.15 5.31 -10.62
C SER A 218 -6.07 4.22 -10.56
N GLU A 219 -6.44 3.00 -10.18
CA GLU A 219 -5.52 1.85 -10.22
C GLU A 219 -5.06 1.55 -11.66
N LEU A 220 -5.94 1.79 -12.63
CA LEU A 220 -5.58 1.63 -14.04
C LEU A 220 -4.39 2.51 -14.45
N ILE A 221 -4.25 3.70 -13.87
CA ILE A 221 -3.10 4.57 -14.15
C ILE A 221 -1.80 3.90 -13.66
N ALA A 222 -1.82 3.33 -12.45
CA ALA A 222 -0.66 2.64 -11.89
C ALA A 222 -0.27 1.43 -12.76
N VAL A 223 -1.25 0.61 -13.14
CA VAL A 223 -1.05 -0.57 -14.00
C VAL A 223 -0.60 -0.18 -15.41
N TYR A 224 -1.08 0.93 -15.95
CA TYR A 224 -0.68 1.40 -17.29
C TYR A 224 0.74 1.95 -17.33
N LEU A 225 1.21 2.56 -16.24
CA LEU A 225 2.59 3.07 -16.10
C LEU A 225 3.61 1.96 -15.80
N ALA A 226 3.13 0.85 -15.30
CA ALA A 226 3.89 -0.37 -15.12
C ALA A 226 4.03 -1.12 -16.43
#